data_9056005c121197395bcd4dbc06497563
#
_entry.id   9056005c121197395bcd4dbc06497563
#
_cell.length_a   1.000
_cell.length_b   1.000
_cell.length_c   1.000
_cell.angle_alpha   90.00
_cell.angle_beta   90.00
_cell.angle_gamma   90.00
#
_symmetry.space_group_name_H-M   'P 1'
#
loop_
_entity.id
_entity.type
_entity.pdbx_description
1 polymer ?
#
loop_
_entity_poly.entity_id
_entity_poly.type
_entity_poly.pdbx_seq_one_letter_code
_entity_poly.pdbx_strand_id
1 'polypeptide(L)'
;FKCGQLVAEVFRDVNVALISCGTLPNGAQNSPPVITSPLGPQNWITTFNPSTGLPSYETTVMAGELVSFSVVATDNDINSTGNLQNLSLEVEGGQLDPLLAVSNVATFTITSSSPGNTSGDFLWQSNCDHMQDYGCGRQGGAYTFNLKSYDDFCPANGIVIATITINVIPPQPDLRCLAVDSSGGVDLFYYFPQGVVDTNIKYDI
;
A
#
# COMPACT_ATOMS: atom_id res chain seq x y z
N PHE A 1 1.83 -7.94 18.60
CA PHE A 1 1.19 -8.36 19.85
C PHE A 1 -0.17 -8.97 19.54
N LYS A 2 -0.49 -10.11 20.13
CA LYS A 2 -1.82 -10.72 20.09
C LYS A 2 -2.40 -10.68 21.49
N CYS A 3 -3.53 -10.01 21.68
CA CYS A 3 -4.16 -9.80 23.02
C CYS A 3 -3.15 -9.31 24.10
N GLY A 4 -2.26 -8.38 23.72
CA GLY A 4 -1.25 -7.82 24.63
C GLY A 4 0.03 -8.66 24.80
N GLN A 5 0.12 -9.83 24.17
CA GLN A 5 1.32 -10.67 24.22
C GLN A 5 2.18 -10.50 22.97
N LEU A 6 3.51 -10.42 23.13
CA LEU A 6 4.46 -10.46 22.03
C LEU A 6 4.43 -11.85 21.40
N VAL A 7 4.04 -11.93 20.11
CA VAL A 7 3.93 -13.22 19.39
C VAL A 7 5.09 -13.45 18.43
N ALA A 8 5.79 -12.40 18.02
CA ALA A 8 6.99 -12.49 17.18
C ALA A 8 7.87 -11.26 17.36
N GLU A 9 9.17 -11.43 17.23
CA GLU A 9 10.18 -10.38 17.17
C GLU A 9 11.15 -10.70 16.05
N VAL A 10 11.46 -9.72 15.20
CA VAL A 10 12.39 -9.87 14.08
C VAL A 10 13.50 -8.88 14.24
N PHE A 11 14.74 -9.36 14.34
CA PHE A 11 15.96 -8.56 14.31
C PHE A 11 16.51 -8.55 12.88
N ARG A 12 16.88 -7.37 12.40
CA ARG A 12 17.58 -7.21 11.12
C ARG A 12 18.87 -6.44 11.36
N ASP A 13 19.97 -7.00 10.93
CA ASP A 13 21.23 -6.29 10.82
C ASP A 13 21.26 -5.54 9.49
N VAL A 14 21.50 -4.24 9.54
CA VAL A 14 21.61 -3.39 8.35
C VAL A 14 23.06 -2.90 8.26
N ASN A 15 23.75 -3.30 7.19
CA ASN A 15 25.05 -2.75 6.86
C ASN A 15 24.85 -1.43 6.12
N VAL A 16 25.35 -0.33 6.70
CA VAL A 16 25.34 0.98 6.07
C VAL A 16 26.74 1.30 5.55
N ALA A 17 26.87 1.43 4.24
CA ALA A 17 28.08 1.94 3.60
C ALA A 17 27.88 3.43 3.27
N LEU A 18 28.76 4.29 3.79
CA LEU A 18 28.81 5.69 3.39
C LEU A 18 29.74 5.81 2.19
N ILE A 19 29.19 6.18 1.05
CA ILE A 19 29.94 6.47 -0.16
C ILE A 19 29.78 7.96 -0.51
N SER A 20 30.84 8.54 -1.08
CA SER A 20 30.75 9.91 -1.59
C SER A 20 29.86 9.94 -2.80
N CYS A 21 28.85 10.81 -2.78
CA CYS A 21 28.03 11.07 -3.96
C CYS A 21 28.91 11.72 -5.04
N GLY A 22 28.85 11.19 -6.26
CA GLY A 22 29.44 11.85 -7.42
C GLY A 22 28.70 13.17 -7.70
N THR A 23 29.37 14.04 -8.45
CA THR A 23 28.73 15.26 -8.95
C THR A 23 28.23 15.05 -10.37
N LEU A 24 27.06 15.63 -10.67
CA LEU A 24 26.49 15.71 -12.01
C LEU A 24 27.42 16.55 -12.93
N PRO A 25 27.30 16.47 -14.26
CA PRO A 25 28.10 17.24 -15.20
C PRO A 25 28.04 18.75 -14.99
N ASN A 26 26.97 19.26 -14.41
CA ASN A 26 26.79 20.69 -14.04
C ASN A 26 27.41 21.06 -12.68
N GLY A 27 28.06 20.11 -11.99
CA GLY A 27 28.67 20.30 -10.66
C GLY A 27 27.69 20.18 -9.50
N ALA A 28 26.41 19.93 -9.74
CA ALA A 28 25.42 19.66 -8.70
C ALA A 28 25.58 18.24 -8.12
N GLN A 29 24.97 18.01 -6.99
CA GLN A 29 24.86 16.64 -6.43
C GLN A 29 23.65 15.94 -7.06
N ASN A 30 23.78 14.62 -7.26
CA ASN A 30 22.66 13.79 -7.67
C ASN A 30 21.57 13.81 -6.58
N SER A 31 20.32 14.01 -6.98
CA SER A 31 19.15 13.96 -6.10
C SER A 31 18.38 12.65 -6.29
N PRO A 32 17.73 12.12 -5.26
CA PRO A 32 16.86 10.96 -5.44
C PRO A 32 15.67 11.29 -6.36
N PRO A 33 15.15 10.30 -7.11
CA PRO A 33 13.89 10.44 -7.83
C PRO A 33 12.73 10.86 -6.91
N VAL A 34 11.70 11.44 -7.48
CA VAL A 34 10.48 11.83 -6.77
C VAL A 34 9.35 10.88 -7.15
N ILE A 35 8.74 10.22 -6.14
CA ILE A 35 7.53 9.41 -6.34
C ILE A 35 6.31 10.31 -6.09
N THR A 36 5.39 10.36 -7.06
CA THR A 36 4.11 11.06 -6.92
C THR A 36 3.15 10.26 -6.02
N SER A 37 2.16 10.94 -5.44
CA SER A 37 1.09 10.24 -4.72
C SER A 37 0.34 9.29 -5.66
N PRO A 38 -0.19 8.16 -5.14
CA PRO A 38 -0.97 7.22 -5.93
C PRO A 38 -2.17 7.92 -6.60
N LEU A 39 -2.37 7.64 -7.88
CA LEU A 39 -3.47 8.15 -8.69
C LEU A 39 -4.47 7.02 -8.91
N GLY A 40 -5.68 7.13 -8.38
CA GLY A 40 -6.70 6.09 -8.46
C GLY A 40 -8.01 6.53 -7.84
N PRO A 41 -9.04 5.67 -7.86
CA PRO A 41 -10.36 5.99 -7.31
C PRO A 41 -10.38 6.05 -5.77
N GLN A 42 -9.38 5.49 -5.10
CA GLN A 42 -9.29 5.50 -3.65
C GLN A 42 -8.94 6.89 -3.10
N ASN A 43 -9.47 7.19 -1.91
CA ASN A 43 -9.12 8.41 -1.19
C ASN A 43 -7.80 8.19 -0.44
N TRP A 44 -6.74 8.88 -0.87
CA TRP A 44 -5.41 8.77 -0.28
C TRP A 44 -5.14 9.86 0.72
N ILE A 45 -4.68 9.48 1.90
CA ILE A 45 -4.13 10.39 2.92
C ILE A 45 -2.61 10.37 2.75
N THR A 46 -2.03 11.54 2.51
CA THR A 46 -0.57 11.68 2.40
C THR A 46 0.00 12.24 3.69
N THR A 47 0.98 11.55 4.23
CA THR A 47 1.77 12.01 5.37
C THR A 47 3.25 11.95 5.04
N PHE A 48 4.07 12.65 5.81
CA PHE A 48 5.52 12.63 5.65
C PHE A 48 6.16 12.25 6.98
N ASN A 49 7.12 11.36 6.94
CA ASN A 49 7.91 11.05 8.11
C ASN A 49 8.72 12.30 8.53
N PRO A 50 8.52 12.84 9.75
CA PRO A 50 9.14 14.09 10.16
C PRO A 50 10.66 14.03 10.25
N SER A 51 11.25 12.85 10.41
CA SER A 51 12.70 12.66 10.52
C SER A 51 13.39 12.43 9.18
N THR A 52 12.71 11.77 8.23
CA THR A 52 13.31 11.39 6.93
C THR A 52 12.74 12.17 5.76
N GLY A 53 11.59 12.85 5.94
CA GLY A 53 10.86 13.50 4.85
C GLY A 53 10.22 12.53 3.85
N LEU A 54 10.31 11.23 4.07
CA LEU A 54 9.76 10.23 3.15
C LEU A 54 8.24 10.22 3.18
N PRO A 55 7.58 10.12 2.01
CA PRO A 55 6.13 10.09 1.92
C PRO A 55 5.56 8.75 2.36
N SER A 56 4.38 8.81 2.97
CA SER A 56 3.54 7.67 3.30
C SER A 56 2.12 7.96 2.84
N TYR A 57 1.52 7.00 2.15
CA TYR A 57 0.18 7.08 1.60
C TYR A 57 -0.70 6.04 2.26
N GLU A 58 -1.87 6.45 2.71
CA GLU A 58 -2.80 5.57 3.40
C GLU A 58 -4.19 5.68 2.78
N THR A 59 -4.86 4.55 2.63
CA THR A 59 -6.26 4.47 2.22
C THR A 59 -7.00 3.39 2.99
N THR A 60 -8.32 3.52 3.05
CA THR A 60 -9.22 2.52 3.64
C THR A 60 -10.20 2.04 2.60
N VAL A 61 -10.36 0.74 2.49
CA VAL A 61 -11.29 0.08 1.55
C VAL A 61 -12.13 -0.96 2.29
N MET A 62 -13.32 -1.23 1.80
CA MET A 62 -14.13 -2.34 2.32
C MET A 62 -13.66 -3.67 1.72
N ALA A 63 -13.74 -4.74 2.50
CA ALA A 63 -13.47 -6.09 1.99
C ALA A 63 -14.40 -6.39 0.79
N GLY A 64 -13.82 -6.82 -0.32
CA GLY A 64 -14.51 -7.01 -1.60
C GLY A 64 -14.29 -5.89 -2.61
N GLU A 65 -13.69 -4.75 -2.22
CA GLU A 65 -13.36 -3.69 -3.16
C GLU A 65 -12.07 -3.96 -3.92
N LEU A 66 -12.05 -3.52 -5.18
CA LEU A 66 -10.85 -3.51 -6.01
C LEU A 66 -10.01 -2.29 -5.67
N VAL A 67 -8.77 -2.51 -5.26
CA VAL A 67 -7.77 -1.46 -5.08
C VAL A 67 -6.98 -1.34 -6.38
N SER A 68 -7.01 -0.18 -7.02
CA SER A 68 -6.26 0.09 -8.23
C SER A 68 -5.72 1.51 -8.21
N PHE A 69 -4.43 1.65 -8.49
CA PHE A 69 -3.79 2.97 -8.60
C PHE A 69 -2.54 2.92 -9.48
N SER A 70 -2.21 4.07 -10.04
CA SER A 70 -0.97 4.28 -10.76
C SER A 70 -0.01 5.14 -9.94
N VAL A 71 1.27 4.88 -10.06
CA VAL A 71 2.33 5.72 -9.49
C VAL A 71 3.31 6.11 -10.59
N VAL A 72 3.90 7.29 -10.44
CA VAL A 72 4.91 7.82 -11.34
C VAL A 72 6.13 8.22 -10.52
N ALA A 73 7.30 7.83 -10.98
CA ALA A 73 8.57 8.34 -10.50
C ALA A 73 9.22 9.23 -11.56
N THR A 74 9.73 10.38 -11.15
CA THR A 74 10.37 11.35 -12.03
C THR A 74 11.72 11.79 -11.48
N ASP A 75 12.64 12.09 -12.40
CA ASP A 75 13.93 12.69 -12.11
C ASP A 75 14.35 13.61 -13.26
N ASN A 76 14.87 14.78 -12.93
CA ASN A 76 15.37 15.75 -13.91
C ASN A 76 16.90 15.81 -13.96
N ASP A 77 17.57 14.96 -13.19
CA ASP A 77 19.02 14.91 -13.18
C ASP A 77 19.56 14.26 -14.46
N ILE A 78 20.70 14.78 -14.90
CA ILE A 78 21.35 14.30 -16.12
C ILE A 78 22.57 13.44 -15.78
N ASN A 79 22.78 12.40 -16.55
CA ASN A 79 23.96 11.55 -16.46
C ASN A 79 25.21 12.22 -17.10
N SER A 80 26.36 11.55 -17.01
CA SER A 80 27.62 12.05 -17.57
C SER A 80 27.63 12.32 -19.08
N THR A 81 26.67 11.80 -19.82
CA THR A 81 26.50 12.03 -21.25
C THR A 81 25.55 13.16 -21.59
N GLY A 82 24.97 13.83 -20.57
CA GLY A 82 24.04 14.95 -20.74
C GLY A 82 22.59 14.51 -21.01
N ASN A 83 22.27 13.22 -20.86
CA ASN A 83 20.92 12.69 -20.99
C ASN A 83 20.27 12.56 -19.61
N LEU A 84 18.94 12.59 -19.56
CA LEU A 84 18.20 12.24 -18.34
C LEU A 84 18.58 10.82 -17.89
N GLN A 85 18.59 10.62 -16.57
CA GLN A 85 18.90 9.33 -15.96
C GLN A 85 17.75 8.32 -16.19
N ASN A 86 18.08 7.03 -16.27
CA ASN A 86 17.07 5.98 -16.32
C ASN A 86 16.59 5.67 -14.90
N LEU A 87 15.28 5.48 -14.77
CA LEU A 87 14.65 5.19 -13.49
C LEU A 87 14.15 3.76 -13.44
N SER A 88 14.31 3.14 -12.27
CA SER A 88 13.65 1.89 -11.91
C SER A 88 12.58 2.17 -10.88
N LEU A 89 11.47 1.45 -10.97
CA LEU A 89 10.35 1.52 -10.02
C LEU A 89 9.95 0.11 -9.63
N GLU A 90 9.95 -0.16 -8.33
CA GLU A 90 9.67 -1.47 -7.75
C GLU A 90 8.66 -1.33 -6.62
N VAL A 91 7.87 -2.38 -6.39
CA VAL A 91 6.96 -2.49 -5.25
C VAL A 91 7.24 -3.78 -4.51
N GLU A 92 7.36 -3.68 -3.20
CA GLU A 92 7.57 -4.83 -2.31
C GLU A 92 6.44 -4.89 -1.28
N GLY A 93 6.00 -6.10 -0.94
CA GLY A 93 4.97 -6.34 0.08
C GLY A 93 4.55 -7.81 0.09
N GLY A 94 4.12 -8.30 1.26
CA GLY A 94 3.75 -9.72 1.41
C GLY A 94 2.60 -10.15 0.50
N GLN A 95 1.71 -9.24 0.14
CA GLN A 95 0.58 -9.53 -0.76
C GLN A 95 0.97 -9.64 -2.24
N LEU A 96 2.20 -9.26 -2.62
CA LEU A 96 2.76 -9.46 -3.97
C LEU A 96 3.42 -10.83 -4.13
N ASP A 97 3.74 -11.51 -3.03
CA ASP A 97 4.35 -12.83 -3.05
C ASP A 97 3.26 -13.91 -2.95
N PRO A 98 3.10 -14.79 -3.96
CA PRO A 98 2.10 -15.85 -3.92
C PRO A 98 2.24 -16.83 -2.75
N LEU A 99 3.40 -16.92 -2.12
CA LEU A 99 3.66 -17.78 -0.97
C LEU A 99 3.28 -17.13 0.37
N LEU A 100 3.25 -15.79 0.41
CA LEU A 100 2.98 -15.02 1.62
C LEU A 100 1.60 -14.33 1.59
N ALA A 101 1.03 -14.15 0.40
CA ALA A 101 -0.24 -13.49 0.22
C ALA A 101 -1.37 -14.25 0.93
N VAL A 102 -2.20 -13.49 1.63
CA VAL A 102 -3.46 -14.00 2.15
C VAL A 102 -4.49 -13.91 1.02
N SER A 103 -4.99 -15.07 0.53
CA SER A 103 -5.97 -15.11 -0.56
C SER A 103 -5.46 -14.48 -1.88
N ASN A 104 -6.13 -13.46 -2.41
CA ASN A 104 -5.80 -12.85 -3.71
C ASN A 104 -4.45 -12.12 -3.71
N VAL A 105 -3.58 -12.48 -4.64
CA VAL A 105 -2.26 -11.86 -4.82
C VAL A 105 -2.42 -10.49 -5.48
N ALA A 106 -1.73 -9.49 -4.95
CA ALA A 106 -1.61 -8.19 -5.59
C ALA A 106 -0.64 -8.25 -6.78
N THR A 107 -0.82 -7.37 -7.74
CA THR A 107 0.07 -7.24 -8.90
C THR A 107 0.55 -5.82 -9.05
N PHE A 108 1.78 -5.67 -9.54
CA PHE A 108 2.34 -4.39 -9.96
C PHE A 108 2.99 -4.57 -11.33
N THR A 109 2.66 -3.69 -12.27
CA THR A 109 3.14 -3.77 -13.65
C THR A 109 3.66 -2.41 -14.09
N ILE A 110 4.89 -2.37 -14.61
CA ILE A 110 5.43 -1.16 -15.24
C ILE A 110 4.68 -0.89 -16.54
N THR A 111 4.11 0.30 -16.67
CA THR A 111 3.29 0.73 -17.80
C THR A 111 4.04 1.65 -18.76
N SER A 112 5.01 2.39 -18.24
CA SER A 112 5.88 3.25 -19.06
C SER A 112 7.26 3.37 -18.43
N SER A 113 8.28 3.41 -19.26
CA SER A 113 9.66 3.69 -18.85
C SER A 113 10.36 4.48 -19.94
N SER A 114 10.88 5.64 -19.57
CA SER A 114 11.69 6.53 -20.41
C SER A 114 12.71 7.25 -19.53
N PRO A 115 13.80 7.80 -20.09
CA PRO A 115 14.73 8.58 -19.27
C PRO A 115 14.01 9.70 -18.52
N GLY A 116 14.28 9.80 -17.23
CA GLY A 116 13.68 10.78 -16.31
C GLY A 116 12.23 10.48 -15.88
N ASN A 117 11.61 9.39 -16.36
CA ASN A 117 10.23 9.06 -16.02
C ASN A 117 9.96 7.57 -16.09
N THR A 118 9.33 7.02 -15.06
CA THR A 118 8.79 5.65 -15.07
C THR A 118 7.46 5.61 -14.35
N SER A 119 6.54 4.77 -14.82
CA SER A 119 5.22 4.59 -14.20
C SER A 119 4.83 3.13 -14.11
N GLY A 120 3.98 2.82 -13.15
CA GLY A 120 3.45 1.48 -12.96
C GLY A 120 2.09 1.50 -12.32
N ASP A 121 1.33 0.43 -12.57
CA ASP A 121 -0.03 0.22 -12.09
C ASP A 121 -0.07 -0.91 -11.07
N PHE A 122 -0.70 -0.63 -9.94
CA PHE A 122 -0.99 -1.59 -8.88
C PHE A 122 -2.45 -2.03 -8.98
N LEU A 123 -2.68 -3.34 -8.81
CA LEU A 123 -4.01 -3.93 -8.78
C LEU A 123 -4.08 -5.00 -7.70
N TRP A 124 -5.12 -4.91 -6.86
CA TRP A 124 -5.37 -5.88 -5.81
C TRP A 124 -6.86 -5.98 -5.48
N GLN A 125 -7.40 -7.21 -5.57
CA GLN A 125 -8.77 -7.51 -5.17
C GLN A 125 -8.79 -7.90 -3.70
N SER A 126 -9.27 -7.01 -2.83
CA SER A 126 -9.48 -7.33 -1.42
C SER A 126 -10.65 -8.30 -1.23
N ASN A 127 -10.68 -9.02 -0.12
CA ASN A 127 -11.81 -9.87 0.28
C ASN A 127 -11.85 -10.05 1.80
N CYS A 128 -12.79 -10.87 2.31
CA CYS A 128 -12.96 -11.09 3.74
C CYS A 128 -11.81 -11.82 4.42
N ASP A 129 -10.98 -12.57 3.68
CA ASP A 129 -9.80 -13.24 4.24
C ASP A 129 -8.73 -12.24 4.67
N HIS A 130 -8.75 -11.03 4.10
CA HIS A 130 -7.85 -9.94 4.46
C HIS A 130 -8.24 -9.24 5.77
N MET A 131 -9.36 -9.60 6.39
CA MET A 131 -9.74 -9.15 7.72
C MET A 131 -9.08 -10.04 8.77
N GLN A 132 -8.36 -9.45 9.71
CA GLN A 132 -7.66 -10.19 10.75
C GLN A 132 -8.62 -10.56 11.88
N ASP A 133 -8.54 -11.82 12.35
CA ASP A 133 -9.23 -12.27 13.55
C ASP A 133 -8.28 -12.18 14.74
N TYR A 134 -8.49 -11.21 15.61
CA TYR A 134 -7.70 -11.04 16.84
C TYR A 134 -8.31 -11.77 18.06
N GLY A 135 -9.26 -12.67 17.84
CA GLY A 135 -9.95 -13.39 18.92
C GLY A 135 -11.10 -12.61 19.57
N CYS A 136 -11.39 -11.40 19.07
CA CYS A 136 -12.50 -10.54 19.50
C CYS A 136 -13.47 -10.25 18.34
N GLY A 137 -13.50 -11.12 17.33
CA GLY A 137 -14.21 -10.96 16.07
C GLY A 137 -13.30 -10.45 14.94
N ARG A 138 -13.80 -10.50 13.70
CA ARG A 138 -13.06 -10.03 12.53
C ARG A 138 -12.99 -8.51 12.54
N GLN A 139 -11.78 -7.99 12.63
CA GLN A 139 -11.47 -6.56 12.54
C GLN A 139 -10.75 -6.29 11.22
N GLY A 140 -10.61 -5.02 10.87
CA GLY A 140 -9.87 -4.63 9.69
C GLY A 140 -8.41 -5.12 9.71
N GLY A 141 -7.86 -5.40 8.54
CA GLY A 141 -6.44 -5.73 8.33
C GLY A 141 -5.70 -4.57 7.67
N ALA A 142 -4.45 -4.33 8.08
CA ALA A 142 -3.58 -3.34 7.44
C ALA A 142 -2.51 -4.05 6.60
N TYR A 143 -2.39 -3.65 5.33
CA TYR A 143 -1.44 -4.20 4.36
C TYR A 143 -0.51 -3.11 3.89
N THR A 144 0.78 -3.33 4.08
CA THR A 144 1.82 -2.35 3.76
C THR A 144 2.62 -2.79 2.55
N PHE A 145 2.84 -1.84 1.65
CA PHE A 145 3.66 -1.98 0.45
C PHE A 145 4.72 -0.87 0.45
N ASN A 146 5.93 -1.19 0.06
CA ASN A 146 7.00 -0.24 -0.12
C ASN A 146 7.22 0.01 -1.61
N LEU A 147 6.98 1.23 -2.05
CA LEU A 147 7.39 1.72 -3.36
C LEU A 147 8.84 2.17 -3.27
N LYS A 148 9.68 1.69 -4.16
CA LYS A 148 11.08 2.07 -4.26
C LYS A 148 11.37 2.54 -5.66
N SER A 149 11.94 3.73 -5.80
CA SER A 149 12.49 4.20 -7.06
C SER A 149 13.95 4.57 -6.91
N TYR A 150 14.73 4.28 -7.92
CA TYR A 150 16.15 4.64 -7.98
C TYR A 150 16.57 4.96 -9.40
N ASP A 151 17.56 5.84 -9.51
CA ASP A 151 18.20 6.22 -10.77
C ASP A 151 19.38 5.30 -11.09
N ASP A 152 19.98 5.49 -12.28
CA ASP A 152 21.18 4.76 -12.72
C ASP A 152 22.47 5.58 -12.55
N PHE A 153 22.48 6.58 -11.68
CA PHE A 153 23.66 7.41 -11.45
C PHE A 153 24.82 6.61 -10.81
N CYS A 154 26.03 6.82 -11.34
CA CYS A 154 27.26 6.21 -10.84
C CYS A 154 28.15 7.32 -10.19
N PRO A 155 28.72 7.12 -8.99
CA PRO A 155 28.97 5.86 -8.30
C PRO A 155 27.85 5.42 -7.35
N ALA A 156 26.84 6.24 -7.09
CA ALA A 156 25.81 5.92 -6.13
C ALA A 156 24.44 6.38 -6.65
N ASN A 157 23.51 5.46 -6.78
CA ASN A 157 22.15 5.72 -7.18
C ASN A 157 21.44 6.63 -6.14
N GLY A 158 20.67 7.59 -6.60
CA GLY A 158 19.67 8.26 -5.78
C GLY A 158 18.52 7.29 -5.54
N ILE A 159 18.09 7.13 -4.29
CA ILE A 159 17.02 6.18 -3.92
C ILE A 159 15.96 6.91 -3.10
N VAL A 160 14.70 6.69 -3.47
CA VAL A 160 13.55 7.12 -2.69
C VAL A 160 12.67 5.91 -2.37
N ILE A 161 12.10 5.92 -1.16
CA ILE A 161 11.14 4.90 -0.71
C ILE A 161 9.89 5.64 -0.23
N ALA A 162 8.73 5.16 -0.68
CA ALA A 162 7.44 5.59 -0.18
C ALA A 162 6.68 4.37 0.37
N THR A 163 5.94 4.56 1.45
CA THR A 163 5.14 3.49 2.05
C THR A 163 3.68 3.68 1.68
N ILE A 164 3.02 2.61 1.23
CA ILE A 164 1.59 2.56 1.00
C ILE A 164 0.97 1.63 2.03
N THR A 165 -0.04 2.12 2.76
CA THR A 165 -0.83 1.32 3.69
C THR A 165 -2.28 1.27 3.22
N ILE A 166 -2.80 0.05 3.05
CA ILE A 166 -4.18 -0.20 2.68
C ILE A 166 -4.87 -0.88 3.86
N ASN A 167 -5.82 -0.18 4.47
CA ASN A 167 -6.63 -0.70 5.56
C ASN A 167 -7.89 -1.33 4.97
N VAL A 168 -8.04 -2.65 5.14
CA VAL A 168 -9.23 -3.38 4.73
C VAL A 168 -10.18 -3.48 5.92
N ILE A 169 -11.37 -2.92 5.80
CA ILE A 169 -12.39 -2.92 6.85
C ILE A 169 -13.57 -3.82 6.46
N PRO A 170 -14.36 -4.29 7.44
CA PRO A 170 -15.59 -5.03 7.14
C PRO A 170 -16.56 -4.20 6.30
N PRO A 171 -17.26 -4.81 5.32
CA PRO A 171 -18.30 -4.12 4.57
C PRO A 171 -19.47 -3.78 5.50
N GLN A 172 -20.03 -2.59 5.32
CA GLN A 172 -21.21 -2.17 6.09
C GLN A 172 -22.44 -2.97 5.65
N PRO A 173 -23.27 -3.46 6.60
CA PRO A 173 -24.53 -4.08 6.27
C PRO A 173 -25.52 -3.02 5.74
N ASP A 174 -26.25 -3.37 4.69
CA ASP A 174 -27.33 -2.54 4.15
C ASP A 174 -28.65 -2.90 4.85
N LEU A 175 -29.14 -2.00 5.73
CA LEU A 175 -30.41 -2.19 6.44
C LEU A 175 -31.57 -2.08 5.44
N ARG A 176 -32.28 -3.18 5.21
CA ARG A 176 -33.37 -3.26 4.23
C ARG A 176 -34.73 -3.01 4.83
N CYS A 177 -34.98 -3.52 6.03
CA CYS A 177 -36.30 -3.38 6.63
C CYS A 177 -36.24 -3.61 8.15
N LEU A 178 -37.19 -2.98 8.83
CA LEU A 178 -37.49 -3.20 10.23
C LEU A 178 -38.86 -3.87 10.32
N ALA A 179 -38.98 -4.97 11.03
CA ALA A 179 -40.26 -5.57 11.37
C ALA A 179 -40.45 -5.62 12.89
N VAL A 180 -41.65 -5.35 13.35
CA VAL A 180 -41.99 -5.50 14.76
C VAL A 180 -42.71 -6.84 14.89
N ASP A 181 -42.20 -7.71 15.73
CA ASP A 181 -42.82 -8.99 16.00
C ASP A 181 -44.07 -8.84 16.92
N SER A 182 -44.81 -9.91 17.08
CA SER A 182 -46.03 -9.90 17.91
C SER A 182 -45.79 -9.69 19.42
N SER A 183 -44.54 -9.78 19.87
CA SER A 183 -44.12 -9.55 21.27
C SER A 183 -43.62 -8.12 21.50
N GLY A 184 -43.53 -7.30 20.45
CA GLY A 184 -42.97 -5.95 20.48
C GLY A 184 -41.47 -5.91 20.28
N GLY A 185 -40.83 -7.04 19.94
CA GLY A 185 -39.44 -7.09 19.51
C GLY A 185 -39.24 -6.48 18.13
N VAL A 186 -38.06 -6.00 17.86
CA VAL A 186 -37.69 -5.41 16.54
C VAL A 186 -36.74 -6.32 15.83
N ASP A 187 -37.18 -6.86 14.69
CA ASP A 187 -36.34 -7.64 13.78
C ASP A 187 -35.68 -6.69 12.77
N LEU A 188 -34.35 -6.79 12.68
CA LEU A 188 -33.55 -6.06 11.71
C LEU A 188 -33.22 -6.98 10.54
N PHE A 189 -33.66 -6.61 9.33
CA PHE A 189 -33.28 -7.31 8.11
C PHE A 189 -32.25 -6.49 7.34
N TYR A 190 -31.06 -7.05 7.17
CA TYR A 190 -29.99 -6.42 6.44
C TYR A 190 -29.43 -7.33 5.36
N TYR A 191 -28.87 -6.71 4.34
CA TYR A 191 -28.23 -7.38 3.22
C TYR A 191 -26.72 -7.19 3.33
N PHE A 192 -25.99 -8.27 3.17
CA PHE A 192 -24.56 -8.17 2.96
C PHE A 192 -24.28 -7.96 1.47
N PRO A 193 -23.30 -7.12 1.09
CA PRO A 193 -22.82 -7.05 -0.27
C PRO A 193 -22.50 -8.46 -0.80
N GLN A 194 -22.79 -8.71 -2.07
CA GLN A 194 -22.62 -10.04 -2.68
C GLN A 194 -21.19 -10.57 -2.46
N GLY A 195 -21.08 -11.77 -1.95
CA GLY A 195 -19.82 -12.48 -1.69
C GLY A 195 -19.43 -12.61 -0.22
N VAL A 196 -20.13 -11.93 0.69
CA VAL A 196 -19.90 -12.06 2.13
C VAL A 196 -20.98 -12.92 2.74
N VAL A 197 -20.78 -14.24 2.77
CA VAL A 197 -21.61 -15.15 3.56
C VAL A 197 -20.86 -15.45 4.86
N ASP A 198 -20.87 -14.51 5.81
CA ASP A 198 -20.41 -14.78 7.17
C ASP A 198 -21.61 -14.73 8.12
N THR A 199 -22.11 -15.92 8.45
CA THR A 199 -23.22 -16.12 9.40
C THR A 199 -22.82 -15.85 10.85
N ASN A 200 -21.57 -15.48 11.11
CA ASN A 200 -21.02 -15.29 12.46
C ASN A 200 -20.82 -13.82 12.85
N ILE A 201 -21.16 -12.88 11.99
CA ILE A 201 -21.08 -11.45 12.34
C ILE A 201 -22.28 -11.13 13.25
N LYS A 202 -22.01 -10.94 14.55
CA LYS A 202 -22.97 -10.41 15.50
C LYS A 202 -22.74 -8.90 15.61
N TYR A 203 -23.79 -8.14 15.38
CA TYR A 203 -23.83 -6.72 15.71
C TYR A 203 -24.48 -6.59 17.08
N ASP A 204 -23.76 -6.13 18.09
CA ASP A 204 -24.33 -5.69 19.34
C ASP A 204 -24.96 -4.31 19.12
N ILE A 205 -26.26 -4.19 19.41
CA ILE A 205 -27.04 -2.96 19.33
C ILE A 205 -27.00 -2.27 20.70
#